data_5e4e8d7a1904276eee29e832024a9dd0
#
_entry.id   5e4e8d7a1904276eee29e832024a9dd0
#
_cell.length_a   1.000
_cell.length_b   1.000
_cell.length_c   1.000
_cell.angle_alpha   90.00
_cell.angle_beta   90.00
_cell.angle_gamma   90.00
#
_symmetry.space_group_name_H-M   'P 1'
#
loop_
_entity.id
_entity.type
_entity.pdbx_description
1 polymer ?
#
loop_
_entity_poly.entity_id
_entity_poly.type
_entity_poly.pdbx_seq_one_letter_code
_entity_poly.pdbx_strand_id
1 'polypeptide(L)'
;FFSATMPADIEKLASELLNKDPLKVSVAPPSTTVERVNQQVVFVEAGRKRGLLTELFAQPDYSRVLVFTRTKRGADKVARILEGGGVAAMAIHGNKSQAQRERALAEFKAGKVRALVATDIAARGIDISSVSHVVQYELPDVPEQYVHRIGRTARAGKDGSAVAFCAEDERSLLRDIERTTRQKIPSADRRNDQTLAQLSANVN
;
A
#
# COMPACT_ATOMS: atom_id res chain seq x y z
N PHE A 1 -12.21 9.89 22.47
CA PHE A 1 -12.03 10.01 21.02
C PHE A 1 -10.55 9.75 20.68
N PHE A 2 -10.28 8.83 19.77
CA PHE A 2 -8.92 8.51 19.35
C PHE A 2 -8.83 8.52 17.82
N SER A 3 -7.84 9.18 17.25
CA SER A 3 -7.58 9.20 15.82
C SER A 3 -6.07 9.31 15.54
N ALA A 4 -5.58 8.64 14.54
CA ALA A 4 -4.18 8.74 14.11
C ALA A 4 -3.91 10.01 13.28
N THR A 5 -4.94 10.57 12.65
CA THR A 5 -4.91 11.80 11.86
C THR A 5 -6.07 12.68 12.29
N MET A 6 -5.90 14.01 12.20
CA MET A 6 -6.93 14.98 12.60
C MET A 6 -7.18 15.97 11.45
N PRO A 7 -7.79 15.53 10.32
CA PRO A 7 -8.27 16.43 9.27
C PRO A 7 -9.32 17.41 9.83
N ALA A 8 -9.52 18.53 9.16
CA ALA A 8 -10.41 19.61 9.64
C ALA A 8 -11.87 19.17 9.88
N ASP A 9 -12.39 18.26 9.05
CA ASP A 9 -13.71 17.65 9.20
C ASP A 9 -13.81 16.76 10.46
N ILE A 10 -12.76 16.03 10.78
CA ILE A 10 -12.67 15.21 11.99
C ILE A 10 -12.48 16.09 13.24
N GLU A 11 -11.72 17.17 13.13
CA GLU A 11 -11.57 18.14 14.22
C GLU A 11 -12.90 18.82 14.54
N LYS A 12 -13.67 19.18 13.51
CA LYS A 12 -15.02 19.73 13.67
C LYS A 12 -15.95 18.72 14.35
N LEU A 13 -15.98 17.47 13.87
CA LEU A 13 -16.78 16.41 14.49
C LEU A 13 -16.37 16.16 15.94
N ALA A 14 -15.08 16.16 16.24
CA ALA A 14 -14.59 16.03 17.61
C ALA A 14 -15.06 17.17 18.50
N SER A 15 -15.05 18.42 18.00
CA SER A 15 -15.53 19.60 18.75
C SER A 15 -17.03 19.55 19.03
N GLU A 16 -17.83 18.91 18.18
CA GLU A 16 -19.27 18.74 18.37
C GLU A 16 -19.61 17.63 19.39
N LEU A 17 -18.76 16.60 19.48
CA LEU A 17 -19.00 15.41 20.32
C LEU A 17 -18.35 15.47 21.70
N LEU A 18 -17.30 16.27 21.86
CA LEU A 18 -16.56 16.38 23.12
C LEU A 18 -17.05 17.56 23.99
N ASN A 19 -16.71 17.50 25.26
CA ASN A 19 -16.96 18.63 26.19
C ASN A 19 -16.24 19.90 25.72
N LYS A 20 -16.67 21.08 26.20
CA LYS A 20 -16.13 22.39 25.78
C LYS A 20 -14.61 22.56 25.98
N ASP A 21 -14.01 21.80 26.88
CA ASP A 21 -12.57 21.83 27.16
C ASP A 21 -12.05 20.38 27.32
N PRO A 22 -11.86 19.64 26.22
CA PRO A 22 -11.39 18.26 26.29
C PRO A 22 -9.88 18.21 26.54
N LEU A 23 -9.41 17.29 27.38
CA LEU A 23 -7.99 17.02 27.51
C LEU A 23 -7.46 16.49 26.17
N LYS A 24 -6.64 17.29 25.49
CA LYS A 24 -6.02 16.92 24.21
C LYS A 24 -4.62 16.38 24.45
N VAL A 25 -4.44 15.06 24.23
CA VAL A 25 -3.14 14.43 24.25
C VAL A 25 -2.74 14.16 22.80
N SER A 26 -1.66 14.78 22.34
CA SER A 26 -1.11 14.57 21.02
C SER A 26 0.28 13.95 21.13
N VAL A 27 0.46 12.78 20.52
CA VAL A 27 1.78 12.20 20.29
C VAL A 27 2.20 12.64 18.91
N ALA A 28 3.36 13.28 18.79
CA ALA A 28 3.88 13.66 17.48
C ALA A 28 3.90 12.42 16.56
N PRO A 29 3.35 12.50 15.33
CA PRO A 29 3.46 11.39 14.40
C PRO A 29 4.94 11.06 14.26
N PRO A 30 5.33 9.79 14.26
CA PRO A 30 6.71 9.46 13.99
C PRO A 30 7.04 9.89 12.55
N SER A 31 7.56 11.11 12.39
CA SER A 31 8.20 11.60 11.16
C SER A 31 9.27 10.59 10.66
N THR A 32 9.82 9.84 11.59
CA THR A 32 10.80 8.77 11.40
C THR A 32 10.33 7.60 10.53
N THR A 33 9.04 7.34 10.36
CA THR A 33 8.56 6.20 9.54
C THR A 33 8.75 6.48 8.06
N VAL A 34 8.48 7.70 7.61
CA VAL A 34 8.62 8.09 6.19
C VAL A 34 10.11 8.17 5.80
N GLU A 35 10.96 8.64 6.73
CA GLU A 35 12.41 8.78 6.51
C GLU A 35 13.16 7.44 6.45
N ARG A 36 12.64 6.39 7.09
CA ARG A 36 13.25 5.05 7.09
C ARG A 36 12.78 4.14 5.95
N VAL A 37 11.82 4.58 5.17
CA VAL A 37 11.35 3.81 4.01
C VAL A 37 12.02 4.32 2.76
N ASN A 38 12.77 3.45 2.08
CA ASN A 38 13.24 3.73 0.74
C ASN A 38 12.04 3.72 -0.21
N GLN A 39 11.68 4.89 -0.72
CA GLN A 39 10.48 5.10 -1.52
C GLN A 39 10.85 5.33 -2.97
N GLN A 40 10.06 4.76 -3.88
CA GLN A 40 10.16 5.00 -5.31
C GLN A 40 8.76 5.09 -5.94
N VAL A 41 8.57 6.03 -6.85
CA VAL A 41 7.43 6.07 -7.76
C VAL A 41 7.86 5.57 -9.13
N VAL A 42 7.07 4.70 -9.75
CA VAL A 42 7.29 4.27 -11.13
C VAL A 42 6.12 4.76 -11.98
N PHE A 43 6.42 5.67 -12.90
CA PHE A 43 5.44 6.08 -13.92
C PHE A 43 5.26 4.96 -14.92
N VAL A 44 4.04 4.48 -15.06
CA VAL A 44 3.71 3.33 -15.90
C VAL A 44 2.30 3.46 -16.44
N GLU A 45 2.04 3.01 -17.65
CA GLU A 45 0.68 2.95 -18.18
C GLU A 45 -0.18 1.96 -17.37
N ALA A 46 -1.47 2.29 -17.18
CA ALA A 46 -2.39 1.46 -16.40
C ALA A 46 -2.41 -0.01 -16.86
N GLY A 47 -2.40 -0.25 -18.17
CA GLY A 47 -2.37 -1.59 -18.77
C GLY A 47 -1.06 -2.36 -18.52
N ARG A 48 0.04 -1.67 -18.22
CA ARG A 48 1.36 -2.27 -17.97
C ARG A 48 1.68 -2.48 -16.50
N LYS A 49 0.84 -2.00 -15.56
CA LYS A 49 1.04 -2.20 -14.12
C LYS A 49 1.18 -3.67 -13.73
N ARG A 50 0.43 -4.59 -14.39
CA ARG A 50 0.54 -6.02 -14.13
C ARG A 50 1.92 -6.59 -14.51
N GLY A 51 2.47 -6.18 -15.65
CA GLY A 51 3.81 -6.57 -16.07
C GLY A 51 4.89 -6.09 -15.11
N LEU A 52 4.80 -4.83 -14.66
CA LEU A 52 5.70 -4.28 -13.64
C LEU A 52 5.60 -5.05 -12.33
N LEU A 53 4.40 -5.40 -11.89
CA LEU A 53 4.20 -6.20 -10.69
C LEU A 53 4.85 -7.59 -10.82
N THR A 54 4.67 -8.25 -11.95
CA THR A 54 5.32 -9.54 -12.24
C THR A 54 6.83 -9.44 -12.23
N GLU A 55 7.40 -8.40 -12.84
CA GLU A 55 8.84 -8.13 -12.82
C GLU A 55 9.39 -7.95 -11.40
N LEU A 56 8.69 -7.20 -10.55
CA LEU A 56 9.09 -7.02 -9.15
C LEU A 56 9.12 -8.36 -8.40
N PHE A 57 8.10 -9.20 -8.59
CA PHE A 57 8.04 -10.51 -7.93
C PHE A 57 9.04 -11.54 -8.49
N ALA A 58 9.64 -11.30 -9.66
CA ALA A 58 10.77 -12.10 -10.15
C ALA A 58 12.06 -11.86 -9.34
N GLN A 59 12.15 -10.74 -8.60
CA GLN A 59 13.28 -10.43 -7.76
C GLN A 59 13.19 -11.19 -6.43
N PRO A 60 14.29 -11.83 -5.96
CA PRO A 60 14.27 -12.63 -4.73
C PRO A 60 13.97 -11.82 -3.46
N ASP A 61 14.30 -10.54 -3.44
CA ASP A 61 14.09 -9.65 -2.30
C ASP A 61 12.61 -9.38 -2.01
N TYR A 62 11.74 -9.54 -3.02
CA TYR A 62 10.28 -9.44 -2.86
C TYR A 62 9.70 -10.71 -2.23
N SER A 63 10.17 -11.04 -1.04
CA SER A 63 9.87 -12.31 -0.36
C SER A 63 8.56 -12.26 0.46
N ARG A 64 8.22 -11.12 1.03
CA ARG A 64 7.01 -10.90 1.83
C ARG A 64 6.46 -9.50 1.54
N VAL A 65 5.52 -9.41 0.61
CA VAL A 65 5.06 -8.16 0.01
C VAL A 65 3.62 -7.87 0.36
N LEU A 66 3.36 -6.65 0.83
CA LEU A 66 2.02 -6.13 0.98
C LEU A 66 1.68 -5.25 -0.23
N VAL A 67 0.68 -5.65 -1.00
CA VAL A 67 0.23 -4.93 -2.19
C VAL A 67 -1.08 -4.20 -1.90
N PHE A 68 -1.13 -2.91 -2.18
CA PHE A 68 -2.32 -2.10 -1.95
C PHE A 68 -3.06 -1.78 -3.24
N THR A 69 -4.39 -1.93 -3.19
CA THR A 69 -5.34 -1.49 -4.21
C THR A 69 -6.43 -0.63 -3.58
N ARG A 70 -7.08 0.22 -4.38
CA ARG A 70 -8.18 1.08 -3.90
C ARG A 70 -9.47 0.28 -3.66
N THR A 71 -9.73 -0.74 -4.47
CA THR A 71 -11.00 -1.45 -4.47
C THR A 71 -10.87 -2.93 -4.10
N LYS A 72 -11.94 -3.49 -3.53
CA LYS A 72 -12.05 -4.92 -3.21
C LYS A 72 -11.89 -5.80 -4.45
N ARG A 73 -12.52 -5.40 -5.58
CA ARG A 73 -12.40 -6.09 -6.87
C ARG A 73 -10.98 -6.00 -7.43
N GLY A 74 -10.32 -4.85 -7.24
CA GLY A 74 -8.91 -4.66 -7.58
C GLY A 74 -8.02 -5.62 -6.80
N ALA A 75 -8.26 -5.79 -5.50
CA ALA A 75 -7.51 -6.71 -4.67
C ALA A 75 -7.64 -8.17 -5.15
N ASP A 76 -8.86 -8.62 -5.43
CA ASP A 76 -9.08 -9.97 -5.96
C ASP A 76 -8.44 -10.15 -7.35
N LYS A 77 -8.51 -9.13 -8.22
CA LYS A 77 -7.91 -9.16 -9.56
C LYS A 77 -6.38 -9.27 -9.47
N VAL A 78 -5.76 -8.44 -8.65
CA VAL A 78 -4.29 -8.43 -8.49
C VAL A 78 -3.79 -9.74 -7.86
N ALA A 79 -4.49 -10.30 -6.87
CA ALA A 79 -4.14 -11.60 -6.31
C ALA A 79 -4.16 -12.69 -7.38
N ARG A 80 -5.21 -12.75 -8.22
CA ARG A 80 -5.29 -13.72 -9.33
C ARG A 80 -4.19 -13.53 -10.38
N ILE A 81 -3.82 -12.30 -10.69
CA ILE A 81 -2.69 -12.00 -11.58
C ILE A 81 -1.39 -12.60 -11.04
N LEU A 82 -1.13 -12.41 -9.76
CA LEU A 82 0.06 -12.96 -9.09
C LEU A 82 0.04 -14.49 -9.05
N GLU A 83 -1.10 -15.09 -8.71
CA GLU A 83 -1.26 -16.56 -8.71
C GLU A 83 -1.06 -17.16 -10.11
N GLY A 84 -1.62 -16.52 -11.15
CA GLY A 84 -1.40 -16.92 -12.55
C GLY A 84 0.07 -16.81 -12.99
N GLY A 85 0.83 -15.91 -12.38
CA GLY A 85 2.28 -15.77 -12.54
C GLY A 85 3.11 -16.68 -11.62
N GLY A 86 2.50 -17.63 -10.91
CA GLY A 86 3.19 -18.58 -10.03
C GLY A 86 3.60 -18.00 -8.66
N VAL A 87 3.09 -16.83 -8.31
CA VAL A 87 3.34 -16.20 -6.99
C VAL A 87 2.20 -16.54 -6.05
N ALA A 88 2.48 -17.22 -4.93
CA ALA A 88 1.49 -17.48 -3.90
C ALA A 88 0.96 -16.15 -3.33
N ALA A 89 -0.31 -15.83 -3.59
CA ALA A 89 -0.94 -14.58 -3.22
C ALA A 89 -2.32 -14.81 -2.58
N MET A 90 -2.74 -13.92 -1.70
CA MET A 90 -4.09 -13.90 -1.14
C MET A 90 -4.60 -12.46 -1.06
N ALA A 91 -5.91 -12.27 -1.26
CA ALA A 91 -6.55 -10.98 -1.09
C ALA A 91 -7.21 -10.86 0.29
N ILE A 92 -7.12 -9.66 0.89
CA ILE A 92 -7.81 -9.30 2.13
C ILE A 92 -8.57 -7.99 1.97
N HIS A 93 -9.88 -8.04 2.12
CA HIS A 93 -10.78 -6.88 1.99
C HIS A 93 -12.12 -7.14 2.68
N GLY A 94 -12.97 -6.13 2.77
CA GLY A 94 -14.21 -6.20 3.55
C GLY A 94 -15.26 -7.20 3.05
N ASN A 95 -15.13 -7.76 1.83
CA ASN A 95 -16.02 -8.83 1.35
C ASN A 95 -15.51 -10.25 1.68
N LYS A 96 -14.31 -10.38 2.29
CA LYS A 96 -13.83 -11.66 2.80
C LYS A 96 -14.42 -11.90 4.19
N SER A 97 -14.85 -13.14 4.46
CA SER A 97 -15.28 -13.54 5.80
C SER A 97 -14.13 -13.41 6.81
N GLN A 98 -14.45 -13.35 8.09
CA GLN A 98 -13.44 -13.25 9.14
C GLN A 98 -12.46 -14.44 9.08
N ALA A 99 -12.98 -15.65 8.89
CA ALA A 99 -12.16 -16.85 8.75
C ALA A 99 -11.19 -16.78 7.52
N GLN A 100 -11.66 -16.25 6.38
CA GLN A 100 -10.81 -16.07 5.21
C GLN A 100 -9.71 -15.03 5.48
N ARG A 101 -10.02 -13.95 6.20
CA ARG A 101 -9.04 -12.91 6.55
C ARG A 101 -7.99 -13.45 7.52
N GLU A 102 -8.40 -14.19 8.54
CA GLU A 102 -7.51 -14.84 9.52
C GLU A 102 -6.58 -15.86 8.85
N ARG A 103 -7.14 -16.68 7.95
CA ARG A 103 -6.35 -17.63 7.16
C ARG A 103 -5.30 -16.90 6.28
N ALA A 104 -5.70 -15.89 5.53
CA ALA A 104 -4.77 -15.12 4.67
C ALA A 104 -3.62 -14.52 5.47
N LEU A 105 -3.92 -13.98 6.65
CA LEU A 105 -2.91 -13.43 7.56
C LEU A 105 -1.98 -14.50 8.13
N ALA A 106 -2.54 -15.63 8.56
CA ALA A 106 -1.77 -16.73 9.12
C ALA A 106 -0.81 -17.32 8.07
N GLU A 107 -1.28 -17.54 6.85
CA GLU A 107 -0.47 -18.06 5.75
C GLU A 107 0.61 -17.05 5.31
N PHE A 108 0.29 -15.74 5.29
CA PHE A 108 1.26 -14.69 5.01
C PHE A 108 2.33 -14.58 6.12
N LYS A 109 1.93 -14.63 7.39
CA LYS A 109 2.87 -14.64 8.53
C LYS A 109 3.78 -15.86 8.52
N ALA A 110 3.24 -17.02 8.14
CA ALA A 110 4.01 -18.27 8.03
C ALA A 110 4.93 -18.33 6.80
N GLY A 111 4.89 -17.32 5.91
CA GLY A 111 5.68 -17.30 4.67
C GLY A 111 5.19 -18.24 3.57
N LYS A 112 4.01 -18.87 3.73
CA LYS A 112 3.38 -19.70 2.71
C LYS A 112 2.83 -18.89 1.54
N VAL A 113 2.48 -17.63 1.80
CA VAL A 113 2.00 -16.65 0.84
C VAL A 113 3.01 -15.52 0.76
N ARG A 114 3.52 -15.22 -0.45
CA ARG A 114 4.50 -14.16 -0.69
C ARG A 114 3.84 -12.78 -0.81
N ALA A 115 2.61 -12.73 -1.32
CA ALA A 115 1.88 -11.49 -1.54
C ALA A 115 0.55 -11.48 -0.78
N LEU A 116 0.34 -10.46 0.05
CA LEU A 116 -0.96 -10.15 0.62
C LEU A 116 -1.50 -8.89 -0.08
N VAL A 117 -2.60 -9.03 -0.83
CA VAL A 117 -3.21 -7.91 -1.56
C VAL A 117 -4.36 -7.34 -0.73
N ALA A 118 -4.27 -6.07 -0.36
CA ALA A 118 -5.17 -5.46 0.62
C ALA A 118 -5.79 -4.15 0.14
N THR A 119 -6.98 -3.84 0.66
CA THR A 119 -7.52 -2.47 0.68
C THR A 119 -7.17 -1.79 2.00
N ASP A 120 -7.15 -0.45 2.02
CA ASP A 120 -6.79 0.34 3.21
C ASP A 120 -7.58 -0.03 4.46
N ILE A 121 -8.90 -0.16 4.33
CA ILE A 121 -9.80 -0.51 5.45
C ILE A 121 -9.43 -1.87 6.03
N ALA A 122 -9.13 -2.85 5.18
CA ALA A 122 -8.80 -4.19 5.63
C ALA A 122 -7.40 -4.30 6.23
N ALA A 123 -6.48 -3.43 5.83
CA ALA A 123 -5.12 -3.38 6.36
C ALA A 123 -5.01 -2.63 7.70
N ARG A 124 -6.04 -1.87 8.08
CA ARG A 124 -6.08 -1.18 9.38
C ARG A 124 -6.25 -2.20 10.52
N GLY A 125 -5.53 -1.97 11.62
CA GLY A 125 -5.61 -2.83 12.81
C GLY A 125 -4.98 -4.21 12.65
N ILE A 126 -4.39 -4.53 11.49
CA ILE A 126 -3.69 -5.78 11.29
C ILE A 126 -2.23 -5.59 11.67
N ASP A 127 -1.77 -6.41 12.61
CA ASP A 127 -0.35 -6.54 12.90
C ASP A 127 0.30 -7.42 11.84
N ILE A 128 0.88 -6.76 10.83
CA ILE A 128 1.72 -7.39 9.83
C ILE A 128 3.14 -6.94 10.10
N SER A 129 3.89 -7.79 10.78
CA SER A 129 5.32 -7.60 11.02
C SER A 129 6.15 -8.20 9.88
N SER A 130 7.35 -7.69 9.70
CA SER A 130 8.36 -8.24 8.77
C SER A 130 7.95 -8.22 7.29
N VAL A 131 7.24 -7.16 6.85
CA VAL A 131 6.99 -6.91 5.42
C VAL A 131 8.30 -6.43 4.78
N SER A 132 8.78 -7.12 3.76
CA SER A 132 9.98 -6.73 3.01
C SER A 132 9.72 -5.49 2.15
N HIS A 133 8.60 -5.51 1.43
CA HIS A 133 8.22 -4.44 0.50
C HIS A 133 6.74 -4.10 0.61
N VAL A 134 6.44 -2.82 0.46
CA VAL A 134 5.08 -2.33 0.19
C VAL A 134 4.99 -1.94 -1.27
N VAL A 135 4.03 -2.49 -2.00
CA VAL A 135 3.72 -2.08 -3.37
C VAL A 135 2.37 -1.40 -3.39
N GLN A 136 2.33 -0.15 -3.80
CA GLN A 136 1.09 0.56 -4.05
C GLN A 136 0.74 0.40 -5.53
N TYR A 137 -0.01 -0.65 -5.85
CA TYR A 137 -0.47 -0.94 -7.22
C TYR A 137 -1.38 0.17 -7.76
N GLU A 138 -2.14 0.80 -6.87
CA GLU A 138 -2.90 2.02 -7.10
C GLU A 138 -2.60 3.01 -5.98
N LEU A 139 -2.39 4.28 -6.34
CA LEU A 139 -2.24 5.34 -5.35
C LEU A 139 -3.53 5.55 -4.56
N PRO A 140 -3.47 5.88 -3.27
CA PRO A 140 -4.66 6.16 -2.48
C PRO A 140 -5.30 7.50 -2.88
N ASP A 141 -6.63 7.59 -2.76
CA ASP A 141 -7.37 8.83 -2.99
C ASP A 141 -7.16 9.85 -1.85
N VAL A 142 -6.79 9.38 -0.66
CA VAL A 142 -6.49 10.20 0.52
C VAL A 142 -4.99 10.18 0.79
N PRO A 143 -4.28 11.32 0.69
CA PRO A 143 -2.82 11.38 0.78
C PRO A 143 -2.23 10.79 2.07
N GLU A 144 -2.91 10.95 3.21
CA GLU A 144 -2.47 10.41 4.50
C GLU A 144 -2.42 8.88 4.51
N GLN A 145 -3.26 8.23 3.69
CA GLN A 145 -3.24 6.78 3.55
C GLN A 145 -1.93 6.28 2.94
N TYR A 146 -1.28 7.08 2.10
CA TYR A 146 0.04 6.76 1.55
C TYR A 146 1.05 6.48 2.68
N VAL A 147 1.12 7.35 3.66
CA VAL A 147 2.02 7.21 4.82
C VAL A 147 1.65 5.97 5.65
N HIS A 148 0.36 5.73 5.87
CA HIS A 148 -0.12 4.56 6.59
C HIS A 148 0.21 3.24 5.88
N ARG A 149 0.20 3.24 4.53
CA ARG A 149 0.57 2.07 3.72
C ARG A 149 2.06 1.78 3.82
N ILE A 150 2.92 2.78 3.57
CA ILE A 150 4.37 2.59 3.63
C ILE A 150 4.85 2.25 5.05
N GLY A 151 4.16 2.75 6.09
CA GLY A 151 4.42 2.40 7.49
C GLY A 151 4.14 0.94 7.86
N ARG A 152 3.79 0.07 6.90
CA ARG A 152 3.72 -1.39 7.10
C ARG A 152 5.05 -2.08 6.93
N THR A 153 6.01 -1.43 6.30
CA THR A 153 7.44 -1.83 6.31
C THR A 153 8.25 -0.95 7.26
N ALA A 154 9.54 -1.09 7.32
CA ALA A 154 10.45 -0.30 8.20
C ALA A 154 10.08 -0.35 9.70
N ARG A 155 9.61 -1.50 10.21
CA ARG A 155 9.26 -1.68 11.61
C ARG A 155 10.39 -2.33 12.40
N ALA A 156 10.40 -2.10 13.72
CA ALA A 156 11.36 -2.67 14.67
C ALA A 156 12.83 -2.36 14.32
N GLY A 157 13.11 -1.14 13.82
CA GLY A 157 14.48 -0.69 13.55
C GLY A 157 15.10 -1.19 12.23
N LYS A 158 14.31 -1.91 11.41
CA LYS A 158 14.74 -2.34 10.07
C LYS A 158 14.34 -1.30 9.03
N ASP A 159 15.14 -1.14 7.99
CA ASP A 159 14.81 -0.36 6.82
C ASP A 159 13.72 -1.06 6.01
N GLY A 160 12.90 -0.30 5.32
CA GLY A 160 11.82 -0.82 4.49
C GLY A 160 11.87 -0.24 3.09
N SER A 161 11.23 -0.93 2.15
CA SER A 161 11.11 -0.47 0.77
C SER A 161 9.65 -0.35 0.36
N ALA A 162 9.34 0.73 -0.36
CA ALA A 162 8.01 0.98 -0.91
C ALA A 162 8.11 1.43 -2.36
N VAL A 163 7.33 0.79 -3.23
CA VAL A 163 7.21 1.15 -4.65
C VAL A 163 5.76 1.51 -4.93
N ALA A 164 5.54 2.67 -5.53
CA ALA A 164 4.22 3.13 -5.94
C ALA A 164 4.13 3.20 -7.47
N PHE A 165 3.12 2.57 -8.05
CA PHE A 165 2.83 2.68 -9.48
C PHE A 165 1.94 3.88 -9.72
N CYS A 166 2.32 4.74 -10.64
CA CYS A 166 1.59 5.95 -10.97
C CYS A 166 1.26 5.97 -12.47
N ALA A 167 -0.01 5.74 -12.79
CA ALA A 167 -0.52 5.93 -14.14
C ALA A 167 -0.84 7.42 -14.39
N GLU A 168 -1.15 7.78 -15.63
CA GLU A 168 -1.36 9.19 -16.01
C GLU A 168 -2.53 9.83 -15.23
N ASP A 169 -3.61 9.08 -15.04
CA ASP A 169 -4.80 9.51 -14.27
C ASP A 169 -4.55 9.62 -12.74
N GLU A 170 -3.45 9.05 -12.24
CA GLU A 170 -3.07 9.11 -10.83
C GLU A 170 -2.07 10.23 -10.50
N ARG A 171 -1.62 11.00 -11.49
CA ARG A 171 -0.60 12.05 -11.26
C ARG A 171 -1.05 13.17 -10.33
N SER A 172 -2.34 13.49 -10.31
CA SER A 172 -2.89 14.43 -9.34
C SER A 172 -2.77 13.92 -7.92
N LEU A 173 -3.08 12.62 -7.70
CA LEU A 173 -2.94 11.97 -6.40
C LEU A 173 -1.48 11.99 -5.92
N LEU A 174 -0.52 11.72 -6.81
CA LEU A 174 0.89 11.81 -6.47
C LEU A 174 1.30 13.21 -6.00
N ARG A 175 0.86 14.26 -6.71
CA ARG A 175 1.15 15.64 -6.30
C ARG A 175 0.57 15.98 -4.91
N ASP A 176 -0.62 15.49 -4.61
CA ASP A 176 -1.26 15.71 -3.31
C ASP A 176 -0.53 14.93 -2.19
N ILE A 177 -0.06 13.71 -2.48
CA ILE A 177 0.78 12.92 -1.58
C ILE A 177 2.10 13.66 -1.29
N GLU A 178 2.83 14.10 -2.32
CA GLU A 178 4.08 14.84 -2.17
C GLU A 178 3.90 16.15 -1.39
N ARG A 179 2.78 16.86 -1.61
CA ARG A 179 2.43 18.07 -0.85
C ARG A 179 2.19 17.75 0.63
N THR A 180 1.43 16.71 0.91
CA THR A 180 1.07 16.31 2.29
C THR A 180 2.28 15.79 3.05
N THR A 181 3.13 14.99 2.39
CA THR A 181 4.35 14.45 3.00
C THR A 181 5.51 15.44 3.02
N ARG A 182 5.38 16.57 2.29
CA ARG A 182 6.43 17.57 2.08
C ARG A 182 7.73 16.99 1.51
N GLN A 183 7.62 15.91 0.76
CA GLN A 183 8.76 15.21 0.17
C GLN A 183 8.51 14.96 -1.32
N LYS A 184 9.54 15.16 -2.12
CA LYS A 184 9.60 14.65 -3.48
C LYS A 184 10.01 13.19 -3.44
N ILE A 185 9.21 12.32 -4.03
CA ILE A 185 9.51 10.89 -4.08
C ILE A 185 10.35 10.61 -5.32
N PRO A 186 11.52 9.95 -5.19
CA PRO A 186 12.32 9.55 -6.35
C PRO A 186 11.47 8.77 -7.36
N SER A 187 11.63 9.07 -8.65
CA SER A 187 10.78 8.47 -9.67
C SER A 187 11.57 7.88 -10.83
N ALA A 188 11.03 6.82 -11.43
CA ALA A 188 11.48 6.22 -12.68
C ALA A 188 10.34 6.25 -13.70
N ASP A 189 10.67 6.46 -14.97
CA ASP A 189 9.67 6.46 -16.05
C ASP A 189 9.79 5.17 -16.88
N ARG A 190 8.75 4.34 -16.79
CA ARG A 190 8.62 3.05 -17.47
C ARG A 190 7.40 3.01 -18.42
N ARG A 191 6.84 4.16 -18.78
CA ARG A 191 5.62 4.24 -19.61
C ARG A 191 5.80 3.61 -20.99
N ASN A 192 6.97 3.78 -21.60
CA ASN A 192 7.28 3.28 -22.94
C ASN A 192 8.02 1.94 -22.95
N ASP A 193 8.09 1.24 -21.83
CA ASP A 193 8.86 0.01 -21.68
C ASP A 193 8.17 -1.17 -22.39
N GLN A 194 8.81 -1.68 -23.44
CA GLN A 194 8.30 -2.79 -24.26
C GLN A 194 8.31 -4.12 -23.49
N THR A 195 9.25 -4.32 -22.58
CA THR A 195 9.31 -5.51 -21.74
C THR A 195 8.08 -5.63 -20.85
N LEU A 196 7.62 -4.51 -20.26
CA LEU A 196 6.40 -4.48 -19.46
C LEU A 196 5.15 -4.78 -20.29
N ALA A 197 5.14 -4.35 -21.55
CA ALA A 197 4.04 -4.66 -22.46
C ALA A 197 3.95 -6.17 -22.73
N GLN A 198 5.08 -6.84 -22.99
CA GLN A 198 5.16 -8.27 -23.19
C GLN A 198 4.76 -9.06 -21.94
N LEU A 199 5.33 -8.72 -20.78
CA LEU A 199 4.96 -9.33 -19.50
C LEU A 199 3.48 -9.17 -19.19
N SER A 200 2.91 -8.02 -19.54
CA SER A 200 1.47 -7.77 -19.35
C SER A 200 0.60 -8.61 -20.28
N ALA A 201 1.05 -8.99 -21.46
CA ALA A 201 0.30 -9.83 -22.37
C ALA A 201 0.29 -11.31 -21.94
N ASN A 202 1.36 -11.80 -21.31
CA ASN A 202 1.54 -13.21 -20.94
C ASN A 202 0.79 -13.62 -19.65
N VAL A 203 0.28 -12.66 -18.88
CA VAL A 203 -0.49 -12.92 -17.65
C VAL A 203 -1.98 -12.78 -17.95
N ASN A 204 -2.60 -13.81 -18.52
CA ASN A 204 -4.05 -13.91 -18.72
C ASN A 204 -4.69 -14.78 -17.64
#